data_f762780f93f43b358a5e28e965dbb972
#
_entry.id   f762780f93f43b358a5e28e965dbb972
#
_cell.length_a   1.000
_cell.length_b   1.000
_cell.length_c   1.000
_cell.angle_alpha   90.00
_cell.angle_beta   90.00
_cell.angle_gamma   90.00
#
_symmetry.space_group_name_H-M   'P 1'
#
loop_
_entity.id
_entity.type
_entity.pdbx_description
1 polymer ?
#
loop_
_entity_poly.entity_id
_entity_poly.type
_entity_poly.pdbx_seq_one_letter_code
_entity_poly.pdbx_strand_id
1 'polypeptide(L)'
;IADGFFAVGYNPAMLAYQQDKPFMLQLFGFDLGLSGNFISLENLNSLSGDTLYAAGENPKNPNDNSKDRLFRQFQDAGGLAFAQNIHLPLPIINYSSGNMAFTSNLVWMSNIVFPLGILELLFYGNGKRPELDMTFNLEVFGINELGFTFAVPYDRFAIGMTVKYLQGLFYFGVDPDSSRAPLVTSDYHVYGSGKYLFRFGVGGSGLGLDLGFVTKEYNGFRAGVALINALGVIEWNKQGLMKDLVAGPDATMGTEDDVFNPSAFLGFPAINEYQAISYEYTIDSLNVAGMSESSIFTSEPFKAVDNRDPNDPEKPKEFKTRYPAIFRAGVSYTNELFIISSDLWTGFSNRFYAHAGWRGSVGFEYLKFKNIPLRLGYAFGGPTFKELGLGFGYHTGPLIFDFGFGFKNGVWIHSMQGLNLSLQLTMTSFKGRDRKPAAPSDGPAPVPEDAAIDEEPVEGLESNGESSEEPTQDVEPDSDDSLSGEEKQ
;
A
#
# COMPACT_ATOMS: atom_id res chain seq x y z
N ILE A 1 9.83 15.06 -2.51
CA ILE A 1 10.89 14.43 -1.70
C ILE A 1 10.40 14.43 -0.26
N ALA A 2 10.26 13.24 0.33
CA ALA A 2 9.83 13.09 1.72
C ALA A 2 10.98 13.46 2.66
N ASP A 3 10.69 14.21 3.73
CA ASP A 3 11.64 14.70 4.71
C ASP A 3 11.08 14.48 6.13
N GLY A 4 11.94 14.28 7.14
CA GLY A 4 11.50 14.00 8.49
C GLY A 4 10.68 12.72 8.60
N PHE A 5 9.64 12.71 9.44
CA PHE A 5 8.77 11.55 9.59
C PHE A 5 7.96 11.21 8.31
N PHE A 6 7.84 12.13 7.34
CA PHE A 6 7.25 11.82 6.03
C PHE A 6 8.08 10.86 5.19
N ALA A 7 9.36 10.65 5.55
CA ALA A 7 10.18 9.63 4.93
C ALA A 7 9.77 8.20 5.33
N VAL A 8 9.13 8.05 6.49
CA VAL A 8 8.56 6.77 6.94
C VAL A 8 7.46 6.34 5.98
N GLY A 9 7.49 5.09 5.51
CA GLY A 9 6.55 4.59 4.49
C GLY A 9 6.94 4.91 3.04
N TYR A 10 7.99 5.71 2.81
CA TYR A 10 8.57 5.96 1.48
C TYR A 10 10.00 5.43 1.36
N ASN A 11 10.92 5.93 2.16
CA ASN A 11 12.28 5.45 2.27
C ASN A 11 12.85 5.85 3.65
N PRO A 12 12.94 4.95 4.61
CA PRO A 12 13.37 5.27 5.96
C PRO A 12 14.80 5.83 6.05
N ALA A 13 15.67 5.54 5.08
CA ALA A 13 17.03 6.07 5.05
C ALA A 13 17.10 7.60 4.87
N MET A 14 16.04 8.20 4.31
CA MET A 14 15.96 9.66 4.14
C MET A 14 15.97 10.42 5.47
N LEU A 15 15.58 9.77 6.55
CA LEU A 15 15.61 10.36 7.89
C LEU A 15 17.03 10.75 8.33
N ALA A 16 18.07 10.10 7.81
CA ALA A 16 19.47 10.47 8.07
C ALA A 16 19.84 11.86 7.59
N TYR A 17 19.07 12.42 6.66
CA TYR A 17 19.33 13.75 6.08
C TYR A 17 18.37 14.83 6.54
N GLN A 18 17.73 14.63 7.69
CA GLN A 18 16.85 15.61 8.36
C GLN A 18 17.65 16.72 9.07
N GLN A 19 18.78 17.14 8.52
CA GLN A 19 19.71 18.06 9.23
C GLN A 19 19.13 19.46 9.46
N ASP A 20 18.35 19.96 8.51
CA ASP A 20 17.81 21.34 8.57
C ASP A 20 16.55 21.46 9.45
N LYS A 21 15.96 20.34 9.84
CA LYS A 21 14.76 20.24 10.66
C LYS A 21 14.97 19.18 11.74
N PRO A 22 15.77 19.48 12.79
CA PRO A 22 16.13 18.48 13.79
C PRO A 22 14.93 17.90 14.55
N PHE A 23 13.78 18.56 14.46
CA PHE A 23 12.53 18.11 15.07
C PHE A 23 11.35 18.40 14.15
N MET A 24 10.46 17.45 13.97
CA MET A 24 9.17 17.61 13.31
C MET A 24 8.10 16.88 14.13
N LEU A 25 6.95 17.55 14.32
CA LEU A 25 5.79 17.02 15.04
C LEU A 25 4.54 17.20 14.17
N GLN A 26 3.79 16.14 13.95
CA GLN A 26 2.54 16.20 13.22
C GLN A 26 1.40 16.64 14.15
N LEU A 27 0.77 17.76 13.84
CA LEU A 27 -0.38 18.28 14.57
C LEU A 27 -1.69 17.74 14.02
N PHE A 28 -1.75 17.56 12.69
CA PHE A 28 -2.90 17.03 11.98
C PHE A 28 -2.43 16.39 10.66
N GLY A 29 -3.11 15.33 10.25
CA GLY A 29 -2.92 14.71 8.94
C GLY A 29 -4.19 13.99 8.51
N PHE A 30 -4.46 14.03 7.22
CA PHE A 30 -5.55 13.32 6.59
C PHE A 30 -5.19 13.03 5.13
N ASP A 31 -5.18 11.75 4.76
CA ASP A 31 -5.00 11.33 3.38
C ASP A 31 -6.18 10.45 2.98
N LEU A 32 -6.82 10.79 1.86
CA LEU A 32 -7.91 10.05 1.25
C LEU A 32 -7.54 9.69 -0.18
N GLY A 33 -7.55 8.42 -0.48
CA GLY A 33 -7.43 7.89 -1.83
C GLY A 33 -8.71 7.17 -2.23
N LEU A 34 -9.34 7.62 -3.30
CA LEU A 34 -10.44 6.92 -3.95
C LEU A 34 -10.00 6.53 -5.35
N SER A 35 -10.29 5.33 -5.77
CA SER A 35 -10.03 4.90 -7.16
C SER A 35 -11.09 3.91 -7.61
N GLY A 36 -11.40 3.97 -8.89
CA GLY A 36 -12.33 3.07 -9.54
C GLY A 36 -12.00 2.98 -11.01
N ASN A 37 -12.76 2.18 -11.72
CA ASN A 37 -12.64 2.06 -13.18
C ASN A 37 -13.87 2.57 -13.93
N PHE A 38 -14.85 3.12 -13.20
CA PHE A 38 -16.13 3.50 -13.81
C PHE A 38 -16.61 4.89 -13.41
N ILE A 39 -16.56 5.26 -12.12
CA ILE A 39 -17.20 6.47 -11.60
C ILE A 39 -16.44 7.70 -12.10
N SER A 40 -16.93 8.25 -13.23
CA SER A 40 -16.55 9.57 -13.73
C SER A 40 -17.81 10.34 -14.14
N LEU A 41 -17.76 11.66 -14.15
CA LEU A 41 -18.88 12.45 -14.63
C LEU A 41 -19.21 12.14 -16.11
N GLU A 42 -18.22 11.84 -16.92
CA GLU A 42 -18.38 11.42 -18.30
C GLU A 42 -19.17 10.10 -18.42
N ASN A 43 -18.78 9.08 -17.64
CA ASN A 43 -19.46 7.79 -17.66
C ASN A 43 -20.88 7.87 -17.07
N LEU A 44 -21.08 8.64 -15.99
CA LEU A 44 -22.39 8.85 -15.40
C LEU A 44 -23.34 9.60 -16.34
N ASN A 45 -22.86 10.61 -17.03
CA ASN A 45 -23.64 11.33 -18.02
C ASN A 45 -24.00 10.43 -19.20
N SER A 46 -23.07 9.57 -19.65
CA SER A 46 -23.35 8.60 -20.72
C SER A 46 -24.42 7.58 -20.34
N LEU A 47 -24.55 7.24 -19.04
CA LEU A 47 -25.61 6.35 -18.55
C LEU A 47 -26.94 7.06 -18.35
N SER A 48 -26.92 8.34 -17.97
CA SER A 48 -28.13 9.06 -17.54
C SER A 48 -28.92 9.69 -18.69
N GLY A 49 -28.34 9.83 -19.86
CA GLY A 49 -28.94 10.62 -20.95
C GLY A 49 -29.17 9.91 -22.28
N ASP A 50 -28.39 8.87 -22.57
CA ASP A 50 -28.39 8.24 -23.88
C ASP A 50 -28.56 6.72 -23.81
N THR A 51 -29.27 6.15 -24.79
CA THR A 51 -29.28 4.72 -25.01
C THR A 51 -27.89 4.25 -25.45
N LEU A 52 -27.31 3.31 -24.72
CA LEU A 52 -26.03 2.71 -25.09
C LEU A 52 -26.23 1.62 -26.14
N TYR A 53 -25.46 1.65 -27.20
CA TYR A 53 -25.55 0.70 -28.30
C TYR A 53 -24.26 -0.12 -28.43
N ALA A 54 -24.39 -1.41 -28.72
CA ALA A 54 -23.29 -2.22 -29.22
C ALA A 54 -23.02 -1.90 -30.71
N ALA A 55 -21.86 -2.29 -31.21
CA ALA A 55 -21.49 -2.02 -32.59
C ALA A 55 -22.53 -2.57 -33.59
N GLY A 56 -23.06 -1.70 -34.41
CA GLY A 56 -24.09 -2.03 -35.41
C GLY A 56 -25.54 -2.03 -34.92
N GLU A 57 -25.79 -1.83 -33.62
CA GLU A 57 -27.16 -1.81 -33.05
C GLU A 57 -27.86 -0.45 -33.17
N ASN A 58 -27.11 0.64 -33.30
CA ASN A 58 -27.71 1.96 -33.41
C ASN A 58 -28.23 2.25 -34.85
N PRO A 59 -29.54 2.32 -35.06
CA PRO A 59 -30.10 2.54 -36.41
C PRO A 59 -29.77 3.91 -37.00
N LYS A 60 -29.41 4.90 -36.15
CA LYS A 60 -29.04 6.26 -36.56
C LYS A 60 -27.53 6.42 -36.80
N ASN A 61 -26.73 5.63 -36.17
CA ASN A 61 -25.26 5.65 -36.26
C ASN A 61 -24.68 4.25 -36.11
N PRO A 62 -24.48 3.53 -37.26
CA PRO A 62 -23.93 2.17 -37.21
C PRO A 62 -22.51 2.05 -36.58
N ASN A 63 -21.79 3.17 -36.45
CA ASN A 63 -20.46 3.21 -35.84
C ASN A 63 -20.50 3.46 -34.31
N ASP A 64 -21.71 3.62 -33.76
CA ASP A 64 -21.86 3.75 -32.32
C ASP A 64 -21.55 2.42 -31.63
N ASN A 65 -20.57 2.47 -30.75
CA ASN A 65 -20.11 1.34 -29.93
C ASN A 65 -19.98 1.74 -28.46
N SER A 66 -20.81 2.67 -28.03
CA SER A 66 -20.77 3.24 -26.67
C SER A 66 -20.87 2.17 -25.57
N LYS A 67 -21.74 1.19 -25.76
CA LYS A 67 -21.94 0.04 -24.87
C LYS A 67 -20.69 -0.84 -24.76
N ASP A 68 -20.11 -1.20 -25.91
CA ASP A 68 -18.91 -2.06 -25.96
C ASP A 68 -17.68 -1.33 -25.41
N ARG A 69 -17.58 -0.01 -25.62
CA ARG A 69 -16.50 0.81 -25.08
C ARG A 69 -16.55 0.88 -23.54
N LEU A 70 -17.76 1.07 -23.01
CA LEU A 70 -17.97 1.10 -21.57
C LEU A 70 -17.70 -0.26 -20.93
N PHE A 71 -18.19 -1.33 -21.55
CA PHE A 71 -18.00 -2.68 -21.06
C PHE A 71 -16.51 -3.10 -21.05
N ARG A 72 -15.71 -2.66 -22.04
CA ARG A 72 -14.26 -2.93 -22.05
C ARG A 72 -13.54 -2.36 -20.83
N GLN A 73 -13.95 -1.22 -20.27
CA GLN A 73 -13.36 -0.68 -19.05
C GLN A 73 -13.57 -1.62 -17.87
N PHE A 74 -14.71 -2.29 -17.77
CA PHE A 74 -14.94 -3.31 -16.76
C PHE A 74 -14.14 -4.57 -17.02
N GLN A 75 -14.06 -4.99 -18.28
CA GLN A 75 -13.33 -6.19 -18.68
C GLN A 75 -11.84 -6.08 -18.38
N ASP A 76 -11.22 -4.94 -18.65
CA ASP A 76 -9.81 -4.67 -18.38
C ASP A 76 -9.48 -4.71 -16.88
N ALA A 77 -10.44 -4.39 -16.03
CA ALA A 77 -10.29 -4.44 -14.57
C ALA A 77 -10.84 -5.72 -13.91
N GLY A 78 -11.37 -6.66 -14.70
CA GLY A 78 -11.99 -7.89 -14.18
C GLY A 78 -13.35 -7.70 -13.52
N GLY A 79 -13.98 -6.53 -13.70
CA GLY A 79 -15.28 -6.17 -13.13
C GLY A 79 -15.41 -4.69 -12.85
N LEU A 80 -16.44 -4.29 -12.11
CA LEU A 80 -16.60 -2.93 -11.61
C LEU A 80 -15.82 -2.80 -10.29
N ALA A 81 -14.67 -2.13 -10.36
CA ALA A 81 -13.76 -1.98 -9.25
C ALA A 81 -13.92 -0.63 -8.55
N PHE A 82 -13.91 -0.67 -7.23
CA PHE A 82 -13.84 0.50 -6.36
C PHE A 82 -12.85 0.22 -5.22
N ALA A 83 -11.89 1.10 -5.03
CA ALA A 83 -10.95 1.02 -3.93
C ALA A 83 -10.88 2.33 -3.17
N GLN A 84 -10.79 2.22 -1.86
CA GLN A 84 -10.66 3.33 -0.93
C GLN A 84 -9.46 3.11 -0.02
N ASN A 85 -8.72 4.17 0.22
CA ASN A 85 -7.64 4.20 1.21
C ASN A 85 -7.76 5.48 2.02
N ILE A 86 -7.85 5.35 3.34
CA ILE A 86 -7.85 6.47 4.27
C ILE A 86 -6.67 6.27 5.21
N HIS A 87 -5.86 7.31 5.36
CA HIS A 87 -4.74 7.32 6.27
C HIS A 87 -4.89 8.51 7.20
N LEU A 88 -4.98 8.22 8.50
CA LEU A 88 -5.17 9.19 9.58
C LEU A 88 -3.99 9.08 10.54
N PRO A 89 -2.96 9.90 10.36
CA PRO A 89 -1.90 10.02 11.34
C PRO A 89 -2.45 10.51 12.68
N LEU A 90 -2.09 9.83 13.77
CA LEU A 90 -2.53 10.26 15.10
C LEU A 90 -1.79 11.54 15.50
N PRO A 91 -2.53 12.59 15.83
CA PRO A 91 -1.94 13.89 16.20
C PRO A 91 -0.98 13.76 17.40
N ILE A 92 0.11 14.54 17.36
CA ILE A 92 1.10 14.66 18.44
C ILE A 92 1.96 13.39 18.64
N ILE A 93 1.49 12.21 18.21
CA ILE A 93 2.24 10.97 18.36
C ILE A 93 3.31 10.85 17.26
N ASN A 94 3.01 11.32 16.04
CA ASN A 94 3.95 11.29 14.93
C ASN A 94 4.99 12.39 15.09
N TYR A 95 6.22 11.99 15.38
CA TYR A 95 7.33 12.93 15.47
C TYR A 95 8.62 12.33 14.93
N SER A 96 9.54 13.20 14.53
CA SER A 96 10.92 12.82 14.24
C SER A 96 11.89 13.78 14.89
N SER A 97 13.03 13.26 15.31
CA SER A 97 14.13 14.04 15.88
C SER A 97 15.47 13.41 15.49
N GLY A 98 16.33 14.21 14.87
CA GLY A 98 17.59 13.70 14.32
C GLY A 98 17.36 12.55 13.34
N ASN A 99 17.97 11.40 13.61
CA ASN A 99 17.90 10.20 12.76
C ASN A 99 16.81 9.20 13.18
N MET A 100 15.92 9.59 14.07
CA MET A 100 14.85 8.76 14.61
C MET A 100 13.47 9.34 14.34
N ALA A 101 12.49 8.47 14.14
CA ALA A 101 11.09 8.85 14.06
C ALA A 101 10.20 7.80 14.75
N PHE A 102 9.11 8.28 15.32
CA PHE A 102 8.03 7.46 15.82
C PHE A 102 6.73 7.88 15.14
N THR A 103 5.98 6.90 14.65
CA THR A 103 4.74 7.14 13.91
C THR A 103 3.63 6.23 14.42
N SER A 104 2.41 6.75 14.44
CA SER A 104 1.20 5.99 14.72
C SER A 104 0.10 6.45 13.76
N ASN A 105 -0.38 5.54 12.92
CA ASN A 105 -1.27 5.85 11.84
C ASN A 105 -2.44 4.88 11.81
N LEU A 106 -3.65 5.42 11.82
CA LEU A 106 -4.85 4.64 11.50
C LEU A 106 -4.98 4.54 9.98
N VAL A 107 -5.01 3.33 9.49
CA VAL A 107 -5.11 3.03 8.06
C VAL A 107 -6.36 2.20 7.81
N TRP A 108 -7.19 2.70 6.94
CA TRP A 108 -8.36 1.99 6.41
C TRP A 108 -8.16 1.74 4.92
N MET A 109 -8.38 0.52 4.51
CA MET A 109 -8.33 0.13 3.09
C MET A 109 -9.55 -0.70 2.75
N SER A 110 -10.17 -0.40 1.62
CA SER A 110 -11.21 -1.24 1.05
C SER A 110 -10.99 -1.47 -0.44
N ASN A 111 -11.31 -2.64 -0.90
CA ASN A 111 -11.32 -3.01 -2.31
C ASN A 111 -12.56 -3.84 -2.58
N ILE A 112 -13.39 -3.35 -3.50
CA ILE A 112 -14.66 -3.98 -3.87
C ILE A 112 -14.62 -4.16 -5.39
N VAL A 113 -14.82 -5.38 -5.85
CA VAL A 113 -14.91 -5.67 -7.29
C VAL A 113 -16.18 -6.49 -7.54
N PHE A 114 -17.16 -5.86 -8.17
CA PHE A 114 -18.33 -6.55 -8.68
C PHE A 114 -17.93 -7.38 -9.90
N PRO A 115 -18.31 -8.65 -9.95
CA PRO A 115 -17.85 -9.57 -10.96
C PRO A 115 -18.29 -9.19 -12.36
N LEU A 116 -17.42 -9.47 -13.32
CA LEU A 116 -17.69 -9.19 -14.72
C LEU A 116 -18.92 -9.93 -15.25
N GLY A 117 -19.19 -11.15 -14.74
CA GLY A 117 -20.37 -11.93 -15.13
C GLY A 117 -21.70 -11.23 -14.87
N ILE A 118 -21.84 -10.53 -13.73
CA ILE A 118 -23.03 -9.72 -13.43
C ILE A 118 -23.16 -8.57 -14.43
N LEU A 119 -22.06 -7.89 -14.73
CA LEU A 119 -22.06 -6.80 -15.67
C LEU A 119 -22.35 -7.28 -17.10
N GLU A 120 -21.80 -8.42 -17.49
CA GLU A 120 -22.06 -9.03 -18.80
C GLU A 120 -23.54 -9.39 -18.95
N LEU A 121 -24.13 -10.00 -17.93
CA LEU A 121 -25.56 -10.30 -17.90
C LEU A 121 -26.42 -9.02 -18.02
N LEU A 122 -26.05 -7.95 -17.30
CA LEU A 122 -26.77 -6.68 -17.32
C LEU A 122 -26.68 -5.97 -18.69
N PHE A 123 -25.51 -5.98 -19.31
CA PHE A 123 -25.26 -5.26 -20.56
C PHE A 123 -25.71 -6.02 -21.82
N TYR A 124 -25.53 -7.33 -21.82
CA TYR A 124 -25.74 -8.16 -23.04
C TYR A 124 -26.73 -9.29 -22.85
N GLY A 125 -27.25 -9.47 -21.64
CA GLY A 125 -28.07 -10.63 -21.33
C GLY A 125 -27.24 -11.92 -21.33
N ASN A 126 -27.89 -13.04 -21.54
CA ASN A 126 -27.27 -14.38 -21.51
C ASN A 126 -26.71 -14.84 -22.87
N GLY A 127 -26.73 -13.97 -23.89
CA GLY A 127 -26.43 -14.37 -25.27
C GLY A 127 -24.94 -14.50 -25.64
N LYS A 128 -24.03 -13.92 -24.84
CA LYS A 128 -22.59 -13.92 -25.20
C LYS A 128 -21.81 -15.12 -24.71
N ARG A 129 -22.06 -15.56 -23.48
CA ARG A 129 -21.36 -16.68 -22.86
C ARG A 129 -22.35 -17.58 -22.13
N PRO A 130 -22.22 -18.92 -22.28
CA PRO A 130 -23.09 -19.84 -21.55
C PRO A 130 -22.75 -19.90 -20.06
N GLU A 131 -21.52 -19.59 -19.66
CA GLU A 131 -21.07 -19.61 -18.26
C GLU A 131 -20.51 -18.23 -17.88
N LEU A 132 -21.03 -17.68 -16.82
CA LEU A 132 -20.65 -16.39 -16.25
C LEU A 132 -20.05 -16.61 -14.86
N ASP A 133 -18.94 -15.95 -14.56
CA ASP A 133 -18.35 -15.94 -13.23
C ASP A 133 -18.97 -14.80 -12.42
N MET A 134 -19.69 -15.17 -11.36
CA MET A 134 -20.33 -14.26 -10.43
C MET A 134 -19.52 -14.05 -9.15
N THR A 135 -18.28 -14.52 -9.10
CA THR A 135 -17.46 -14.44 -7.90
C THR A 135 -17.18 -13.00 -7.52
N PHE A 136 -17.72 -12.57 -6.41
CA PHE A 136 -17.58 -11.23 -5.85
C PHE A 136 -16.27 -11.12 -5.04
N ASN A 137 -15.53 -10.04 -5.23
CA ASN A 137 -14.35 -9.77 -4.43
C ASN A 137 -14.60 -8.54 -3.55
N LEU A 138 -14.54 -8.74 -2.26
CA LEU A 138 -14.66 -7.70 -1.23
C LEU A 138 -13.57 -7.89 -0.21
N GLU A 139 -12.86 -6.83 0.09
CA GLU A 139 -11.90 -6.81 1.17
C GLU A 139 -11.91 -5.44 1.83
N VAL A 140 -12.14 -5.42 3.15
CA VAL A 140 -12.12 -4.22 3.99
C VAL A 140 -11.20 -4.48 5.17
N PHE A 141 -10.34 -3.53 5.47
CA PHE A 141 -9.24 -3.74 6.38
C PHE A 141 -8.91 -2.46 7.13
N GLY A 142 -8.92 -2.52 8.44
CA GLY A 142 -8.56 -1.40 9.33
C GLY A 142 -7.44 -1.80 10.28
N ILE A 143 -6.38 -0.99 10.33
CA ILE A 143 -5.24 -1.20 11.24
C ILE A 143 -4.81 0.10 11.90
N ASN A 144 -4.13 -0.04 13.03
CA ASN A 144 -3.25 0.97 13.57
C ASN A 144 -1.79 0.52 13.36
N GLU A 145 -1.03 1.32 12.60
CA GLU A 145 0.37 1.08 12.29
C GLU A 145 1.25 1.91 13.23
N LEU A 146 1.96 1.24 14.14
CA LEU A 146 2.93 1.85 15.04
C LEU A 146 4.33 1.60 14.50
N GLY A 147 5.04 2.65 14.09
CA GLY A 147 6.36 2.56 13.47
C GLY A 147 7.45 3.22 14.31
N PHE A 148 8.56 2.53 14.49
CA PHE A 148 9.81 3.11 14.97
C PHE A 148 10.84 3.03 13.87
N THR A 149 11.35 4.20 13.48
CA THR A 149 12.31 4.34 12.38
C THR A 149 13.61 4.86 12.92
N PHE A 150 14.71 4.29 12.43
CA PHE A 150 16.04 4.87 12.60
C PHE A 150 16.82 4.79 11.30
N ALA A 151 17.73 5.76 11.10
CA ALA A 151 18.59 5.80 9.93
C ALA A 151 20.04 6.10 10.36
N VAL A 152 20.98 5.44 9.70
CA VAL A 152 22.41 5.59 9.96
C VAL A 152 23.07 6.24 8.74
N PRO A 153 23.56 7.46 8.88
CA PRO A 153 24.33 8.11 7.82
C PRO A 153 25.76 7.56 7.77
N TYR A 154 26.23 7.34 6.56
CA TYR A 154 27.63 7.08 6.22
C TYR A 154 28.16 8.23 5.34
N ASP A 155 29.43 8.22 5.01
CA ASP A 155 30.05 9.31 4.24
C ASP A 155 29.38 9.56 2.88
N ARG A 156 28.98 8.49 2.17
CA ARG A 156 28.44 8.55 0.80
C ARG A 156 26.97 8.12 0.69
N PHE A 157 26.42 7.50 1.70
CA PHE A 157 25.06 6.96 1.69
C PHE A 157 24.47 6.89 3.11
N ALA A 158 23.20 6.58 3.20
CA ALA A 158 22.56 6.22 4.46
C ALA A 158 21.73 4.95 4.29
N ILE A 159 21.58 4.22 5.38
CA ILE A 159 20.70 3.06 5.51
C ILE A 159 19.66 3.39 6.57
N GLY A 160 18.41 3.01 6.33
CA GLY A 160 17.32 3.20 7.29
C GLY A 160 16.45 1.96 7.40
N MET A 161 15.89 1.80 8.58
CA MET A 161 14.96 0.72 8.88
C MET A 161 13.79 1.24 9.70
N THR A 162 12.59 0.76 9.40
CA THR A 162 11.40 0.94 10.23
C THR A 162 10.93 -0.42 10.71
N VAL A 163 10.81 -0.59 12.00
CA VAL A 163 10.11 -1.73 12.61
C VAL A 163 8.70 -1.27 12.93
N LYS A 164 7.71 -2.03 12.50
CA LYS A 164 6.30 -1.71 12.67
C LYS A 164 5.60 -2.78 13.49
N TYR A 165 4.81 -2.35 14.45
CA TYR A 165 3.77 -3.16 15.03
C TYR A 165 2.45 -2.86 14.33
N LEU A 166 1.82 -3.88 13.77
CA LEU A 166 0.58 -3.80 13.03
C LEU A 166 -0.55 -4.29 13.92
N GLN A 167 -1.29 -3.38 14.51
CA GLN A 167 -2.48 -3.68 15.31
C GLN A 167 -3.67 -3.77 14.37
N GLY A 168 -4.15 -4.98 14.11
CA GLY A 168 -5.38 -5.21 13.35
C GLY A 168 -6.58 -4.77 14.17
N LEU A 169 -7.35 -3.81 13.66
CA LEU A 169 -8.57 -3.33 14.28
C LEU A 169 -9.74 -4.20 13.84
N PHE A 170 -9.92 -4.31 12.54
CA PHE A 170 -10.90 -5.22 11.96
C PHE A 170 -10.51 -5.61 10.53
N TYR A 171 -11.04 -6.74 10.11
CA TYR A 171 -10.97 -7.28 8.77
C TYR A 171 -12.33 -7.87 8.38
N PHE A 172 -12.76 -7.60 7.17
CA PHE A 172 -13.89 -8.25 6.56
C PHE A 172 -13.59 -8.47 5.08
N GLY A 173 -13.76 -9.72 4.60
CA GLY A 173 -13.47 -10.00 3.21
C GLY A 173 -14.00 -11.36 2.74
N VAL A 174 -14.12 -11.48 1.43
CA VAL A 174 -14.41 -12.73 0.74
C VAL A 174 -13.09 -13.45 0.49
N ASP A 175 -12.98 -14.71 0.89
CA ASP A 175 -11.82 -15.54 0.61
C ASP A 175 -11.83 -15.97 -0.87
N PRO A 176 -10.89 -15.50 -1.68
CA PRO A 176 -10.90 -15.79 -3.11
C PRO A 176 -10.61 -17.25 -3.44
N ASP A 177 -9.85 -17.94 -2.59
CA ASP A 177 -9.44 -19.33 -2.81
C ASP A 177 -10.57 -20.33 -2.48
N SER A 178 -11.47 -19.91 -1.59
CA SER A 178 -12.60 -20.75 -1.12
C SER A 178 -13.96 -20.31 -1.68
N SER A 179 -13.98 -19.29 -2.53
CA SER A 179 -15.20 -18.73 -3.11
C SER A 179 -15.25 -18.99 -4.60
N ARG A 180 -16.37 -19.50 -5.07
CA ARG A 180 -16.64 -19.73 -6.48
C ARG A 180 -18.13 -19.63 -6.74
N ALA A 181 -18.52 -18.88 -7.76
CA ALA A 181 -19.91 -18.63 -8.08
C ALA A 181 -20.17 -18.64 -9.58
N PRO A 182 -20.13 -19.81 -10.25
CA PRO A 182 -20.49 -19.93 -11.66
C PRO A 182 -22.00 -19.82 -11.84
N LEU A 183 -22.42 -19.13 -12.89
CA LEU A 183 -23.79 -19.08 -13.37
C LEU A 183 -23.81 -19.52 -14.82
N VAL A 184 -24.54 -20.57 -15.12
CA VAL A 184 -24.73 -21.10 -16.48
C VAL A 184 -26.07 -20.63 -17.02
N THR A 185 -26.07 -20.02 -18.17
CA THR A 185 -27.27 -19.50 -18.81
C THR A 185 -27.49 -20.17 -20.16
N SER A 186 -28.75 -20.46 -20.47
CA SER A 186 -29.21 -20.91 -21.78
C SER A 186 -30.38 -20.04 -22.23
N ASP A 187 -30.88 -20.25 -23.46
CA ASP A 187 -31.97 -19.43 -24.01
C ASP A 187 -33.23 -19.39 -23.10
N TYR A 188 -33.45 -20.42 -22.31
CA TYR A 188 -34.69 -20.57 -21.52
C TYR A 188 -34.45 -20.82 -20.04
N HIS A 189 -33.25 -21.19 -19.62
CA HIS A 189 -32.98 -21.62 -18.27
C HIS A 189 -31.67 -21.06 -17.73
N VAL A 190 -31.64 -20.84 -16.41
CA VAL A 190 -30.47 -20.40 -15.66
C VAL A 190 -30.17 -21.46 -14.60
N TYR A 191 -28.93 -21.90 -14.55
CA TYR A 191 -28.42 -22.86 -13.57
C TYR A 191 -27.23 -22.24 -12.84
N GLY A 192 -27.08 -22.51 -11.58
CA GLY A 192 -25.91 -22.06 -10.85
C GLY A 192 -25.82 -22.64 -9.46
N SER A 193 -24.62 -22.88 -9.03
CA SER A 193 -24.35 -23.14 -7.64
C SER A 193 -23.11 -22.36 -7.22
N GLY A 194 -23.16 -21.68 -6.11
CA GLY A 194 -22.01 -20.88 -5.66
C GLY A 194 -21.83 -20.98 -4.17
N LYS A 195 -20.59 -20.73 -3.79
CA LYS A 195 -20.15 -20.64 -2.41
C LYS A 195 -19.27 -19.43 -2.24
N TYR A 196 -19.61 -18.61 -1.26
CA TYR A 196 -18.76 -17.52 -0.79
C TYR A 196 -18.34 -17.80 0.64
N LEU A 197 -17.06 -17.74 0.91
CA LEU A 197 -16.52 -17.79 2.26
C LEU A 197 -16.15 -16.37 2.70
N PHE A 198 -16.91 -15.82 3.61
CA PHE A 198 -16.62 -14.54 4.25
C PHE A 198 -15.74 -14.79 5.47
N ARG A 199 -14.68 -14.00 5.60
CA ARG A 199 -13.83 -13.98 6.78
C ARG A 199 -13.98 -12.65 7.49
N PHE A 200 -14.12 -12.73 8.79
CA PHE A 200 -14.22 -11.60 9.68
C PHE A 200 -13.19 -11.75 10.81
N GLY A 201 -12.55 -10.67 11.19
CA GLY A 201 -11.62 -10.64 12.31
C GLY A 201 -11.63 -9.27 12.98
N VAL A 202 -11.69 -9.29 14.33
CA VAL A 202 -11.50 -8.11 15.17
C VAL A 202 -10.34 -8.40 16.11
N GLY A 203 -9.42 -7.45 16.25
CA GLY A 203 -8.22 -7.65 17.04
C GLY A 203 -7.22 -8.61 16.40
N GLY A 204 -6.32 -8.05 15.62
CA GLY A 204 -5.18 -8.75 15.02
C GLY A 204 -3.87 -8.17 15.48
N SER A 205 -2.79 -8.91 15.31
CA SER A 205 -1.45 -8.41 15.57
C SER A 205 -0.46 -8.91 14.53
N GLY A 206 0.49 -8.04 14.19
CA GLY A 206 1.51 -8.37 13.21
C GLY A 206 2.76 -7.52 13.35
N LEU A 207 3.78 -7.91 12.61
CA LEU A 207 5.01 -7.15 12.50
C LEU A 207 5.22 -6.74 11.04
N GLY A 208 5.70 -5.53 10.85
CA GLY A 208 6.12 -5.00 9.56
C GLY A 208 7.58 -4.55 9.60
N LEU A 209 8.22 -4.54 8.46
CA LEU A 209 9.59 -4.10 8.30
C LEU A 209 9.71 -3.29 7.01
N ASP A 210 10.27 -2.07 7.14
CA ASP A 210 10.69 -1.30 5.97
C ASP A 210 12.21 -1.19 5.97
N LEU A 211 12.79 -1.28 4.80
CA LEU A 211 14.22 -1.12 4.58
C LEU A 211 14.45 -0.03 3.55
N GLY A 212 15.47 0.79 3.77
CA GLY A 212 15.82 1.87 2.88
C GLY A 212 17.31 2.07 2.71
N PHE A 213 17.68 2.50 1.54
CA PHE A 213 19.01 2.95 1.18
C PHE A 213 18.90 4.23 0.39
N VAL A 214 19.78 5.19 0.63
CA VAL A 214 19.81 6.45 -0.11
C VAL A 214 21.24 6.97 -0.18
N THR A 215 21.62 7.52 -1.33
CA THR A 215 22.92 8.17 -1.50
C THR A 215 22.93 9.55 -0.83
N LYS A 216 24.09 10.00 -0.40
CA LYS A 216 24.31 11.41 -0.09
C LYS A 216 24.10 12.23 -1.36
N GLU A 217 23.64 13.45 -1.20
CA GLU A 217 23.49 14.36 -2.32
C GLU A 217 24.88 14.71 -2.91
N TYR A 218 24.98 14.55 -4.22
CA TYR A 218 26.17 14.90 -4.97
C TYR A 218 25.79 15.76 -6.18
N ASN A 219 26.28 17.01 -6.23
CA ASN A 219 25.93 17.99 -7.27
C ASN A 219 24.41 18.15 -7.49
N GLY A 220 23.63 18.14 -6.39
CA GLY A 220 22.18 18.21 -6.44
C GLY A 220 21.48 16.86 -6.69
N PHE A 221 22.20 15.81 -7.07
CA PHE A 221 21.61 14.49 -7.33
C PHE A 221 21.58 13.61 -6.08
N ARG A 222 20.49 12.90 -5.91
CA ARG A 222 20.28 11.88 -4.87
C ARG A 222 19.52 10.72 -5.46
N ALA A 223 19.91 9.50 -5.14
CA ALA A 223 19.23 8.28 -5.55
C ALA A 223 18.94 7.40 -4.34
N GLY A 224 17.88 6.63 -4.39
CA GLY A 224 17.51 5.74 -3.29
C GLY A 224 16.65 4.58 -3.73
N VAL A 225 16.65 3.53 -2.89
CA VAL A 225 15.78 2.37 -3.02
C VAL A 225 15.19 2.04 -1.67
N ALA A 226 13.97 1.50 -1.68
CA ALA A 226 13.29 1.08 -0.47
C ALA A 226 12.42 -0.16 -0.71
N LEU A 227 12.31 -0.99 0.31
CA LEU A 227 11.37 -2.09 0.40
C LEU A 227 10.46 -1.83 1.60
N ILE A 228 9.21 -1.55 1.33
CA ILE A 228 8.20 -1.20 2.34
C ILE A 228 7.34 -2.40 2.63
N ASN A 229 7.03 -2.64 3.91
CA ASN A 229 6.23 -3.77 4.40
C ASN A 229 6.78 -5.14 3.98
N ALA A 230 8.10 -5.33 4.03
CA ALA A 230 8.77 -6.58 3.63
C ALA A 230 8.25 -7.82 4.38
N LEU A 231 7.83 -7.67 5.65
CA LEU A 231 7.34 -8.73 6.53
C LEU A 231 5.89 -8.51 6.99
N GLY A 232 5.13 -7.66 6.33
CA GLY A 232 3.79 -7.28 6.75
C GLY A 232 2.80 -8.44 6.74
N VAL A 233 2.61 -9.13 7.87
CA VAL A 233 1.60 -10.17 8.07
C VAL A 233 0.87 -9.87 9.36
N ILE A 234 -0.47 -9.91 9.33
CA ILE A 234 -1.34 -9.74 10.48
C ILE A 234 -2.06 -11.05 10.74
N GLU A 235 -1.98 -11.53 11.96
CA GLU A 235 -2.68 -12.70 12.46
C GLU A 235 -3.92 -12.26 13.23
N TRP A 236 -5.08 -12.73 12.77
CA TRP A 236 -6.38 -12.46 13.39
C TRP A 236 -6.69 -13.57 14.38
N ASN A 237 -6.04 -13.52 15.53
CA ASN A 237 -6.07 -14.55 16.58
C ASN A 237 -6.47 -14.00 17.95
N LYS A 238 -6.63 -12.68 18.05
CA LYS A 238 -6.99 -12.04 19.31
C LYS A 238 -8.27 -11.27 19.11
N GLN A 239 -9.28 -11.67 19.81
CA GLN A 239 -10.47 -10.84 20.00
C GLN A 239 -10.10 -9.69 20.95
N GLY A 240 -9.12 -8.89 20.55
CA GLY A 240 -8.40 -7.98 21.41
C GLY A 240 -9.20 -6.79 21.92
N LEU A 241 -8.49 -5.70 22.16
CA LEU A 241 -8.94 -4.41 22.69
C LEU A 241 -10.26 -3.84 22.13
N MET A 242 -10.67 -4.25 20.93
CA MET A 242 -11.88 -3.73 20.27
C MET A 242 -13.13 -4.58 20.54
N LYS A 243 -12.98 -5.79 21.10
CA LYS A 243 -14.13 -6.66 21.39
C LYS A 243 -15.13 -5.97 22.30
N ASP A 244 -14.64 -5.44 23.42
CA ASP A 244 -15.47 -4.78 24.43
C ASP A 244 -16.06 -3.45 23.92
N LEU A 245 -15.42 -2.80 22.94
CA LEU A 245 -15.91 -1.58 22.30
C LEU A 245 -16.99 -1.85 21.24
N VAL A 246 -16.93 -3.03 20.63
CA VAL A 246 -17.86 -3.42 19.56
C VAL A 246 -19.11 -4.06 20.13
N ALA A 247 -18.97 -4.86 21.20
CA ALA A 247 -20.01 -5.70 21.77
C ALA A 247 -21.15 -4.95 22.51
N GLY A 248 -21.14 -3.64 22.54
CA GLY A 248 -22.18 -2.87 23.23
C GLY A 248 -22.21 -3.06 24.75
N PRO A 249 -23.30 -2.60 25.40
CA PRO A 249 -23.43 -2.63 26.87
C PRO A 249 -23.49 -4.01 27.50
N ASP A 250 -23.95 -5.03 26.77
CA ASP A 250 -24.05 -6.41 27.29
C ASP A 250 -22.74 -7.19 27.17
N ALA A 251 -21.70 -6.60 26.58
CA ALA A 251 -20.39 -7.19 26.33
C ALA A 251 -20.44 -8.53 25.55
N THR A 252 -21.53 -8.80 24.83
CA THR A 252 -21.74 -10.01 24.04
C THR A 252 -21.86 -9.65 22.57
N MET A 253 -20.94 -10.13 21.73
CA MET A 253 -20.99 -9.87 20.30
C MET A 253 -22.11 -10.65 19.60
N GLY A 254 -22.75 -10.01 18.61
CA GLY A 254 -23.82 -10.58 17.78
C GLY A 254 -25.22 -10.37 18.36
N THR A 255 -25.35 -9.45 19.30
CA THR A 255 -26.62 -9.01 19.86
C THR A 255 -27.06 -7.69 19.20
N GLU A 256 -28.32 -7.28 19.46
CA GLU A 256 -28.88 -6.08 18.81
C GLU A 256 -28.24 -4.77 19.25
N ASP A 257 -27.55 -4.76 20.39
CA ASP A 257 -26.90 -3.59 20.96
C ASP A 257 -25.41 -3.42 20.54
N ASP A 258 -24.93 -4.29 19.69
CA ASP A 258 -23.57 -4.15 19.11
C ASP A 258 -23.41 -2.80 18.41
N VAL A 259 -22.32 -2.09 18.71
CA VAL A 259 -21.96 -0.84 18.04
C VAL A 259 -21.67 -1.06 16.55
N PHE A 260 -21.10 -2.22 16.23
CA PHE A 260 -20.89 -2.66 14.86
C PHE A 260 -21.32 -4.12 14.72
N ASN A 261 -22.54 -4.33 14.25
CA ASN A 261 -23.09 -5.67 14.01
C ASN A 261 -23.12 -5.94 12.49
N PRO A 262 -22.13 -6.68 11.95
CA PRO A 262 -22.14 -7.04 10.53
C PRO A 262 -23.36 -7.90 10.15
N SER A 263 -23.90 -8.70 11.07
CA SER A 263 -25.08 -9.51 10.80
C SER A 263 -26.33 -8.66 10.59
N ALA A 264 -26.53 -7.60 11.38
CA ALA A 264 -27.66 -6.68 11.20
C ALA A 264 -27.57 -5.91 9.88
N PHE A 265 -26.35 -5.49 9.50
CA PHE A 265 -26.12 -4.70 8.29
C PHE A 265 -26.17 -5.53 7.00
N LEU A 266 -25.69 -6.77 7.03
CA LEU A 266 -25.52 -7.63 5.84
C LEU A 266 -26.48 -8.84 5.85
N GLY A 267 -27.31 -9.00 6.88
CA GLY A 267 -28.20 -10.17 7.04
C GLY A 267 -27.45 -11.47 7.34
N PHE A 268 -26.23 -11.39 7.86
CA PHE A 268 -25.44 -12.56 8.23
C PHE A 268 -25.92 -13.11 9.59
N PRO A 269 -25.75 -14.42 9.86
CA PRO A 269 -25.97 -14.97 11.19
C PRO A 269 -24.98 -14.35 12.18
N ALA A 270 -25.34 -14.31 13.46
CA ALA A 270 -24.50 -13.81 14.53
C ALA A 270 -23.09 -14.46 14.50
N ILE A 271 -22.02 -13.63 14.57
CA ILE A 271 -20.63 -14.08 14.39
C ILE A 271 -19.90 -14.22 15.71
N ASN A 272 -20.59 -14.41 16.82
CA ASN A 272 -20.02 -14.43 18.16
C ASN A 272 -18.87 -15.42 18.34
N GLU A 273 -18.95 -16.54 17.66
CA GLU A 273 -18.03 -17.67 17.85
C GLU A 273 -17.24 -18.01 16.58
N TYR A 274 -17.54 -17.38 15.42
CA TYR A 274 -16.97 -17.79 14.14
C TYR A 274 -16.28 -16.63 13.44
N GLN A 275 -15.09 -16.89 12.91
CA GLN A 275 -14.35 -15.97 12.07
C GLN A 275 -14.61 -16.19 10.57
N ALA A 276 -15.54 -17.05 10.22
CA ALA A 276 -15.92 -17.34 8.85
C ALA A 276 -17.42 -17.68 8.73
N ILE A 277 -18.02 -17.20 7.64
CA ILE A 277 -19.41 -17.47 7.28
C ILE A 277 -19.42 -17.98 5.85
N SER A 278 -20.10 -19.09 5.59
CA SER A 278 -20.37 -19.59 4.25
C SER A 278 -21.74 -19.14 3.77
N TYR A 279 -21.77 -18.58 2.59
CA TYR A 279 -23.01 -18.37 1.83
C TYR A 279 -23.01 -19.34 0.65
N GLU A 280 -24.03 -20.19 0.61
CA GLU A 280 -24.20 -21.17 -0.46
C GLU A 280 -25.54 -20.97 -1.14
N TYR A 281 -25.56 -20.97 -2.47
CA TYR A 281 -26.78 -20.90 -3.25
C TYR A 281 -26.78 -21.98 -4.33
N THR A 282 -27.97 -22.45 -4.67
CA THR A 282 -28.22 -23.34 -5.80
C THR A 282 -29.42 -22.83 -6.58
N ILE A 283 -29.20 -22.61 -7.88
CA ILE A 283 -30.27 -22.29 -8.83
C ILE A 283 -30.42 -23.50 -9.73
N ASP A 284 -31.56 -24.16 -9.66
CA ASP A 284 -31.88 -25.33 -10.48
C ASP A 284 -32.97 -24.99 -11.48
N SER A 285 -32.56 -24.86 -12.74
CA SER A 285 -33.45 -24.68 -13.90
C SER A 285 -34.50 -23.57 -13.75
N LEU A 286 -34.05 -22.34 -13.45
CA LEU A 286 -34.92 -21.18 -13.31
C LEU A 286 -35.44 -20.75 -14.68
N ASN A 287 -36.75 -20.87 -14.87
CA ASN A 287 -37.44 -20.32 -16.02
C ASN A 287 -37.63 -18.81 -15.82
N VAL A 288 -37.37 -18.00 -16.85
CA VAL A 288 -37.55 -16.54 -16.82
C VAL A 288 -38.96 -16.12 -16.36
N ALA A 289 -40.00 -16.90 -16.68
CA ALA A 289 -41.36 -16.67 -16.21
C ALA A 289 -41.59 -16.99 -14.74
N GLY A 290 -40.75 -17.85 -14.12
CA GLY A 290 -40.83 -18.24 -12.71
C GLY A 290 -39.98 -17.39 -11.77
N MET A 291 -39.21 -16.42 -12.30
CA MET A 291 -38.38 -15.52 -11.47
C MET A 291 -39.20 -14.68 -10.48
N SER A 292 -40.51 -14.54 -10.67
CA SER A 292 -41.37 -13.77 -9.77
C SER A 292 -41.98 -14.59 -8.62
N GLU A 293 -41.93 -15.93 -8.65
CA GLU A 293 -42.71 -16.76 -7.76
C GLU A 293 -41.90 -17.66 -6.81
N SER A 294 -40.62 -17.86 -7.03
CA SER A 294 -39.81 -18.74 -6.17
C SER A 294 -38.66 -18.02 -5.55
N SER A 295 -38.36 -18.29 -4.29
CA SER A 295 -37.12 -17.87 -3.69
C SER A 295 -35.96 -18.51 -4.45
N ILE A 296 -35.19 -17.69 -5.16
CA ILE A 296 -33.99 -18.08 -5.91
C ILE A 296 -32.92 -18.66 -4.95
N PHE A 297 -33.07 -18.37 -3.67
CA PHE A 297 -32.14 -18.76 -2.63
C PHE A 297 -32.67 -19.86 -1.77
N THR A 298 -31.81 -20.73 -1.29
CA THR A 298 -32.14 -21.72 -0.25
C THR A 298 -32.71 -21.04 0.98
N SER A 299 -33.56 -21.74 1.74
CA SER A 299 -34.22 -21.22 2.94
C SER A 299 -33.26 -20.71 4.01
N GLU A 300 -32.00 -21.13 3.98
CA GLU A 300 -30.90 -20.68 4.85
C GLU A 300 -29.64 -20.46 4.01
N PRO A 301 -29.58 -19.34 3.30
CA PRO A 301 -28.45 -19.10 2.40
C PRO A 301 -27.11 -18.87 3.14
N PHE A 302 -27.16 -18.37 4.38
CA PHE A 302 -25.97 -18.13 5.19
C PHE A 302 -25.85 -19.19 6.28
N LYS A 303 -24.72 -19.89 6.28
CA LYS A 303 -24.40 -20.88 7.32
C LYS A 303 -23.11 -20.43 8.03
N ALA A 304 -23.16 -20.41 9.36
CA ALA A 304 -21.94 -20.30 10.14
C ALA A 304 -21.05 -21.51 9.85
N VAL A 305 -19.80 -21.26 9.51
CA VAL A 305 -18.81 -22.30 9.29
C VAL A 305 -18.19 -22.64 10.64
N ASP A 306 -18.12 -23.91 10.99
CA ASP A 306 -17.32 -24.34 12.12
C ASP A 306 -15.86 -24.03 11.83
N ASN A 307 -15.40 -22.94 12.40
CA ASN A 307 -14.05 -22.41 12.21
C ASN A 307 -13.19 -22.67 13.46
N ARG A 308 -13.44 -23.77 14.15
CA ARG A 308 -12.66 -24.18 15.33
C ARG A 308 -11.36 -24.85 14.91
N ASP A 309 -10.33 -24.68 15.74
CA ASP A 309 -9.09 -25.41 15.56
C ASP A 309 -9.37 -26.91 15.79
N PRO A 310 -9.03 -27.80 14.86
CA PRO A 310 -9.19 -29.24 15.05
C PRO A 310 -8.45 -29.79 16.28
N ASN A 311 -7.39 -29.08 16.72
CA ASN A 311 -6.59 -29.46 17.89
C ASN A 311 -7.06 -28.82 19.21
N ASP A 312 -7.88 -27.77 19.12
CA ASP A 312 -8.43 -27.05 20.25
C ASP A 312 -9.83 -26.54 19.93
N PRO A 313 -10.89 -27.36 20.14
CA PRO A 313 -12.25 -27.02 19.78
C PRO A 313 -12.83 -25.78 20.49
N GLU A 314 -12.18 -25.28 21.52
CA GLU A 314 -12.58 -24.06 22.21
C GLU A 314 -12.01 -22.81 21.59
N LYS A 315 -11.02 -22.94 20.69
CA LYS A 315 -10.41 -21.80 20.00
C LYS A 315 -10.92 -21.64 18.58
N PRO A 316 -11.27 -20.42 18.18
CA PRO A 316 -11.54 -20.13 16.78
C PRO A 316 -10.25 -20.32 15.94
N LYS A 317 -10.40 -20.82 14.74
CA LYS A 317 -9.30 -20.99 13.80
C LYS A 317 -8.78 -19.63 13.36
N GLU A 318 -7.51 -19.43 13.56
CA GLU A 318 -6.82 -18.21 13.18
C GLU A 318 -6.66 -18.10 11.66
N PHE A 319 -6.69 -16.90 11.14
CA PHE A 319 -6.34 -16.64 9.76
C PHE A 319 -5.38 -15.45 9.67
N LYS A 320 -4.65 -15.38 8.55
CA LYS A 320 -3.63 -14.37 8.32
C LYS A 320 -3.96 -13.54 7.10
N THR A 321 -3.71 -12.24 7.19
CA THR A 321 -3.78 -11.34 6.06
C THR A 321 -2.41 -10.70 5.82
N ARG A 322 -2.09 -10.45 4.55
CA ARG A 322 -0.84 -9.78 4.20
C ARG A 322 -1.09 -8.29 4.05
N TYR A 323 -0.24 -7.50 4.68
CA TYR A 323 -0.15 -6.08 4.44
C TYR A 323 0.69 -5.85 3.18
N PRO A 324 0.22 -5.06 2.20
CA PRO A 324 0.85 -5.00 0.90
C PRO A 324 2.30 -4.51 0.94
N ALA A 325 3.20 -5.27 0.35
CA ALA A 325 4.60 -4.90 0.21
C ALA A 325 4.84 -4.13 -1.10
N ILE A 326 5.74 -3.14 -1.06
CA ILE A 326 6.09 -2.29 -2.19
C ILE A 326 7.60 -2.13 -2.27
N PHE A 327 8.15 -2.34 -3.46
CA PHE A 327 9.50 -1.91 -3.82
C PHE A 327 9.45 -0.55 -4.50
N ARG A 328 10.38 0.33 -4.14
CA ARG A 328 10.55 1.66 -4.73
C ARG A 328 11.99 1.93 -5.08
N ALA A 329 12.23 2.60 -6.19
CA ALA A 329 13.52 3.18 -6.57
C ALA A 329 13.28 4.57 -7.13
N GLY A 330 14.09 5.53 -6.72
CA GLY A 330 13.89 6.91 -7.14
C GLY A 330 15.20 7.69 -7.25
N VAL A 331 15.13 8.76 -8.03
CA VAL A 331 16.21 9.74 -8.19
C VAL A 331 15.63 11.14 -8.09
N SER A 332 16.38 12.05 -7.51
CA SER A 332 16.01 13.46 -7.44
C SER A 332 17.19 14.35 -7.78
N TYR A 333 16.87 15.49 -8.37
CA TYR A 333 17.79 16.60 -8.58
C TYR A 333 17.25 17.86 -7.90
N THR A 334 18.07 18.48 -7.09
CA THR A 334 17.72 19.67 -6.30
C THR A 334 18.66 20.82 -6.66
N ASN A 335 18.10 22.00 -6.91
CA ASN A 335 18.84 23.24 -7.00
C ASN A 335 18.11 24.35 -6.20
N GLU A 336 18.58 25.58 -6.27
CA GLU A 336 18.01 26.70 -5.51
C GLU A 336 16.58 27.07 -5.94
N LEU A 337 16.18 26.75 -7.17
CA LEU A 337 14.90 27.15 -7.75
C LEU A 337 13.87 26.06 -7.79
N PHE A 338 14.30 24.80 -7.93
CA PHE A 338 13.36 23.69 -8.09
C PHE A 338 13.95 22.34 -7.64
N ILE A 339 13.06 21.41 -7.40
CA ILE A 339 13.37 19.98 -7.24
C ILE A 339 12.64 19.22 -8.33
N ILE A 340 13.36 18.33 -9.01
CA ILE A 340 12.76 17.33 -9.91
C ILE A 340 13.03 15.96 -9.31
N SER A 341 12.00 15.10 -9.29
CA SER A 341 12.13 13.71 -8.85
C SER A 341 11.49 12.76 -9.86
N SER A 342 12.03 11.56 -9.92
CA SER A 342 11.43 10.45 -10.66
C SER A 342 11.50 9.20 -9.81
N ASP A 343 10.37 8.51 -9.70
CA ASP A 343 10.25 7.27 -8.95
C ASP A 343 9.72 6.16 -9.84
N LEU A 344 10.25 4.96 -9.61
CA LEU A 344 9.76 3.71 -10.17
C LEU A 344 9.38 2.80 -9.02
N TRP A 345 8.17 2.23 -9.04
CA TRP A 345 7.70 1.37 -7.98
C TRP A 345 6.82 0.23 -8.48
N THR A 346 6.78 -0.85 -7.70
CA THR A 346 5.96 -2.03 -7.96
C THR A 346 5.52 -2.68 -6.64
N GLY A 347 4.33 -3.22 -6.62
CA GLY A 347 3.89 -4.14 -5.56
C GLY A 347 4.19 -5.59 -5.94
N PHE A 348 4.05 -6.49 -4.96
CA PHE A 348 4.24 -7.94 -5.14
C PHE A 348 2.91 -8.68 -5.31
N SER A 349 1.79 -7.98 -5.16
CA SER A 349 0.44 -8.53 -5.32
C SER A 349 -0.52 -7.43 -5.78
N ASN A 350 -1.60 -7.83 -6.44
CA ASN A 350 -2.71 -6.92 -6.78
C ASN A 350 -3.68 -6.86 -5.61
N ARG A 351 -3.37 -6.04 -4.61
CA ARG A 351 -4.19 -5.90 -3.42
C ARG A 351 -4.13 -4.48 -2.90
N PHE A 352 -5.29 -3.87 -2.67
CA PHE A 352 -5.44 -2.49 -2.24
C PHE A 352 -4.69 -1.51 -3.17
N TYR A 353 -3.73 -0.77 -2.62
CA TYR A 353 -2.89 0.18 -3.36
C TYR A 353 -1.67 -0.44 -4.04
N ALA A 354 -1.33 -1.69 -3.70
CA ALA A 354 -0.22 -2.39 -4.33
C ALA A 354 -0.68 -3.08 -5.62
N HIS A 355 0.12 -2.96 -6.64
CA HIS A 355 -0.12 -3.61 -7.93
C HIS A 355 1.15 -4.29 -8.40
N ALA A 356 1.02 -5.56 -8.81
CA ALA A 356 2.08 -6.32 -9.44
C ALA A 356 2.31 -5.80 -10.86
N GLY A 357 3.09 -4.74 -10.98
CA GLY A 357 3.41 -4.09 -12.24
C GLY A 357 4.13 -2.78 -11.99
N TRP A 358 5.07 -2.44 -12.86
CA TRP A 358 5.86 -1.25 -12.73
C TRP A 358 5.03 0.01 -12.98
N ARG A 359 5.19 0.98 -12.11
CA ARG A 359 4.63 2.32 -12.21
C ARG A 359 5.74 3.34 -12.09
N GLY A 360 5.71 4.35 -12.95
CA GLY A 360 6.63 5.46 -12.94
C GLY A 360 5.95 6.74 -12.53
N SER A 361 6.69 7.65 -11.91
CA SER A 361 6.22 9.00 -11.64
C SER A 361 7.33 10.02 -11.84
N VAL A 362 6.93 11.24 -12.18
CA VAL A 362 7.79 12.41 -12.24
C VAL A 362 7.14 13.51 -11.41
N GLY A 363 7.92 14.13 -10.54
CA GLY A 363 7.50 15.22 -9.67
C GLY A 363 8.36 16.46 -9.88
N PHE A 364 7.74 17.61 -9.75
CA PHE A 364 8.36 18.93 -9.81
C PHE A 364 7.90 19.76 -8.63
N GLU A 365 8.85 20.39 -7.92
CA GLU A 365 8.58 21.36 -6.85
C GLU A 365 9.30 22.67 -7.17
N TYR A 366 8.54 23.79 -7.16
CA TYR A 366 9.09 25.11 -7.41
C TYR A 366 9.34 25.85 -6.09
N LEU A 367 10.59 26.25 -5.86
CA LEU A 367 11.09 26.75 -4.57
C LEU A 367 11.28 28.27 -4.52
N LYS A 368 11.05 29.01 -5.63
CA LYS A 368 11.30 30.45 -5.68
C LYS A 368 10.50 31.21 -4.59
N PHE A 369 9.31 30.75 -4.29
CA PHE A 369 8.51 31.30 -3.21
C PHE A 369 8.83 30.56 -1.91
N LYS A 370 9.76 31.10 -1.11
CA LYS A 370 10.29 30.43 0.11
C LYS A 370 9.20 29.88 1.06
N ASN A 371 8.05 30.57 1.14
CA ASN A 371 6.95 30.20 2.05
C ASN A 371 5.80 29.45 1.36
N ILE A 372 5.81 29.35 0.03
CA ILE A 372 4.73 28.75 -0.74
C ILE A 372 5.33 27.83 -1.81
N PRO A 373 5.79 26.61 -1.43
CA PRO A 373 6.20 25.63 -2.41
C PRO A 373 5.00 25.19 -3.25
N LEU A 374 5.18 25.15 -4.57
CA LEU A 374 4.21 24.68 -5.54
C LEU A 374 4.69 23.35 -6.11
N ARG A 375 3.80 22.36 -6.16
CA ARG A 375 4.14 21.00 -6.57
C ARG A 375 3.24 20.53 -7.71
N LEU A 376 3.86 19.84 -8.66
CA LEU A 376 3.20 19.17 -9.77
C LEU A 376 3.78 17.77 -9.89
N GLY A 377 2.93 16.76 -10.05
CA GLY A 377 3.35 15.38 -10.24
C GLY A 377 2.52 14.68 -11.30
N TYR A 378 3.16 13.79 -12.02
CA TYR A 378 2.48 12.90 -12.94
C TYR A 378 2.97 11.48 -12.75
N ALA A 379 2.04 10.53 -12.56
CA ALA A 379 2.34 9.12 -12.44
C ALA A 379 1.60 8.32 -13.52
N PHE A 380 2.24 7.24 -13.97
CA PHE A 380 1.72 6.38 -15.04
C PHE A 380 2.19 4.94 -14.84
N GLY A 381 1.49 4.00 -15.45
CA GLY A 381 1.90 2.59 -15.44
C GLY A 381 0.73 1.62 -15.51
N GLY A 382 1.01 0.37 -15.89
CA GLY A 382 -0.03 -0.60 -16.15
C GLY A 382 -0.95 -0.19 -17.32
N PRO A 383 -2.03 -0.92 -17.57
CA PRO A 383 -2.87 -0.66 -18.75
C PRO A 383 -3.68 0.64 -18.65
N THR A 384 -4.00 1.13 -17.46
CA THR A 384 -4.92 2.28 -17.31
C THR A 384 -4.50 3.32 -16.27
N PHE A 385 -3.45 3.07 -15.49
CA PHE A 385 -3.07 3.97 -14.41
C PHE A 385 -2.44 5.26 -14.90
N LYS A 386 -3.09 6.37 -14.60
CA LYS A 386 -2.61 7.74 -14.79
C LYS A 386 -3.04 8.57 -13.59
N GLU A 387 -2.14 9.37 -13.06
CA GLU A 387 -2.44 10.27 -11.95
C GLU A 387 -1.76 11.61 -12.17
N LEU A 388 -2.53 12.71 -12.12
CA LEU A 388 -2.01 14.07 -12.12
C LEU A 388 -2.18 14.63 -10.72
N GLY A 389 -1.08 14.94 -10.05
CA GLY A 389 -1.03 15.51 -8.71
C GLY A 389 -0.69 17.00 -8.72
N LEU A 390 -1.42 17.77 -7.95
CA LEU A 390 -1.19 19.19 -7.67
C LEU A 390 -1.01 19.37 -6.18
N GLY A 391 -0.08 20.23 -5.77
CA GLY A 391 0.14 20.51 -4.36
C GLY A 391 0.62 21.92 -4.13
N PHE A 392 0.29 22.45 -2.97
CA PHE A 392 0.89 23.67 -2.46
C PHE A 392 1.13 23.55 -0.95
N GLY A 393 2.13 24.28 -0.47
CA GLY A 393 2.39 24.42 0.95
C GLY A 393 2.27 25.88 1.37
N TYR A 394 1.99 26.08 2.64
CA TYR A 394 2.15 27.39 3.30
C TYR A 394 2.99 27.21 4.56
N HIS A 395 4.21 27.72 4.48
CA HIS A 395 5.21 27.55 5.51
C HIS A 395 5.45 28.87 6.23
N THR A 396 5.09 28.96 7.51
CA THR A 396 5.24 30.17 8.30
C THR A 396 5.77 29.88 9.71
N GLY A 397 6.90 30.50 10.06
CA GLY A 397 7.57 30.23 11.34
C GLY A 397 7.78 28.70 11.54
N PRO A 398 7.39 28.10 12.66
CA PRO A 398 7.52 26.66 12.91
C PRO A 398 6.43 25.82 12.23
N LEU A 399 5.37 26.45 11.71
CA LEU A 399 4.22 25.74 11.16
C LEU A 399 4.37 25.51 9.65
N ILE A 400 4.07 24.30 9.23
CA ILE A 400 4.06 23.85 7.84
C ILE A 400 2.67 23.30 7.58
N PHE A 401 1.94 23.93 6.67
CA PHE A 401 0.70 23.43 6.12
C PHE A 401 0.94 22.97 4.70
N ASP A 402 0.59 21.74 4.39
CA ASP A 402 0.69 21.17 3.05
C ASP A 402 -0.67 20.63 2.60
N PHE A 403 -1.02 20.92 1.36
CA PHE A 403 -2.21 20.44 0.68
C PHE A 403 -1.82 19.75 -0.63
N GLY A 404 -2.44 18.61 -0.90
CA GLY A 404 -2.29 17.86 -2.15
C GLY A 404 -3.63 17.38 -2.69
N PHE A 405 -3.77 17.45 -4.00
CA PHE A 405 -4.92 16.91 -4.72
C PHE A 405 -4.44 16.16 -5.95
N GLY A 406 -4.98 14.97 -6.20
CA GLY A 406 -4.64 14.14 -7.35
C GLY A 406 -5.88 13.68 -8.13
N PHE A 407 -5.80 13.75 -9.46
CA PHE A 407 -6.78 13.20 -10.38
C PHE A 407 -6.31 11.80 -10.80
N LYS A 408 -7.09 10.75 -10.52
CA LYS A 408 -6.78 9.38 -10.93
C LYS A 408 -7.55 8.96 -12.16
N ASN A 409 -6.84 8.27 -13.09
CA ASN A 409 -7.39 7.71 -14.32
C ASN A 409 -8.09 8.73 -15.22
N GLY A 410 -7.75 10.00 -15.08
CA GLY A 410 -8.23 11.14 -15.87
C GLY A 410 -7.46 12.38 -15.46
N VAL A 411 -7.40 13.38 -16.34
CA VAL A 411 -6.59 14.60 -16.12
C VAL A 411 -7.42 15.76 -15.59
N TRP A 412 -8.75 15.59 -15.50
CA TRP A 412 -9.66 16.65 -15.10
C TRP A 412 -10.90 16.09 -14.39
N ILE A 413 -11.61 16.94 -13.67
CA ILE A 413 -12.81 16.59 -12.89
C ILE A 413 -13.83 15.77 -13.70
N HIS A 414 -13.97 16.05 -14.97
CA HIS A 414 -14.96 15.39 -15.84
C HIS A 414 -14.59 13.94 -16.17
N SER A 415 -13.30 13.68 -16.36
CA SER A 415 -12.76 12.37 -16.80
C SER A 415 -12.14 11.54 -15.69
N MET A 416 -11.92 12.11 -14.49
CA MET A 416 -11.33 11.36 -13.39
C MET A 416 -12.24 10.24 -12.92
N GLN A 417 -11.66 9.08 -12.65
CA GLN A 417 -12.31 7.90 -12.07
C GLN A 417 -11.90 7.66 -10.61
N GLY A 418 -11.25 8.64 -10.02
CA GLY A 418 -10.83 8.63 -8.63
C GLY A 418 -10.06 9.90 -8.28
N LEU A 419 -9.80 10.06 -7.00
CA LEU A 419 -9.06 11.22 -6.48
C LEU A 419 -8.15 10.82 -5.33
N ASN A 420 -7.11 11.62 -5.15
CA ASN A 420 -6.32 11.68 -3.92
C ASN A 420 -6.48 13.07 -3.29
N LEU A 421 -6.66 13.11 -1.99
CA LEU A 421 -6.68 14.32 -1.20
C LEU A 421 -5.74 14.14 -0.01
N SER A 422 -4.83 15.09 0.20
CA SER A 422 -3.91 15.11 1.34
C SER A 422 -3.92 16.46 2.01
N LEU A 423 -4.05 16.46 3.31
CA LEU A 423 -4.00 17.63 4.18
C LEU A 423 -3.06 17.35 5.33
N GLN A 424 -2.09 18.23 5.58
CA GLN A 424 -1.13 18.04 6.65
C GLN A 424 -0.79 19.35 7.32
N LEU A 425 -0.73 19.31 8.65
CA LEU A 425 -0.24 20.40 9.48
C LEU A 425 0.86 19.87 10.40
N THR A 426 2.06 20.42 10.23
CA THR A 426 3.26 19.98 10.93
C THR A 426 3.91 21.16 11.64
N MET A 427 4.46 20.90 12.81
CA MET A 427 5.31 21.82 13.54
C MET A 427 6.77 21.37 13.45
N THR A 428 7.66 22.29 13.16
CA THR A 428 9.12 22.06 13.13
C THR A 428 9.84 23.06 14.05
N SER A 429 11.12 22.85 14.30
CA SER A 429 11.91 23.81 15.06
C SER A 429 12.01 25.16 14.37
N PHE A 430 12.14 26.23 15.15
CA PHE A 430 12.30 27.60 14.63
C PHE A 430 13.62 27.80 13.85
N LYS A 431 14.63 26.96 14.10
CA LYS A 431 15.93 27.01 13.43
C LYS A 431 15.89 26.06 12.22
N GLY A 432 16.10 26.56 11.00
CA GLY A 432 16.34 25.68 9.87
C GLY A 432 15.49 25.90 8.63
N ARG A 433 14.94 27.10 8.40
CA ARG A 433 14.30 27.42 7.12
C ARG A 433 15.22 28.05 6.08
N ASP A 434 16.39 28.47 6.47
CA ASP A 434 17.42 28.86 5.51
C ASP A 434 18.04 27.57 4.95
N ARG A 435 17.41 27.01 3.93
CA ARG A 435 18.09 26.05 3.04
C ARG A 435 19.24 26.80 2.38
N LYS A 436 20.35 26.92 3.09
CA LYS A 436 21.62 27.15 2.41
C LYS A 436 21.92 25.84 1.66
N PRO A 437 22.16 25.88 0.35
CA PRO A 437 22.75 24.74 -0.33
C PRO A 437 23.96 24.33 0.52
N ALA A 438 24.13 23.04 0.79
CA ALA A 438 25.33 22.56 1.43
C ALA A 438 26.49 23.09 0.56
N ALA A 439 27.30 23.96 1.13
CA ALA A 439 28.47 24.44 0.44
C ALA A 439 29.23 23.21 -0.04
N PRO A 440 29.74 23.18 -1.29
CA PRO A 440 30.57 22.08 -1.71
C PRO A 440 31.66 21.93 -0.64
N SER A 441 31.80 20.72 -0.09
CA SER A 441 32.88 20.46 0.86
C SER A 441 34.20 20.52 0.10
N ASP A 442 34.72 21.71 -0.02
CA ASP A 442 36.09 21.95 -0.53
C ASP A 442 37.05 21.45 0.55
N GLY A 443 37.65 20.32 0.26
CA GLY A 443 38.86 19.87 0.86
C GLY A 443 38.77 19.13 2.19
N PRO A 444 39.77 18.34 2.52
CA PRO A 444 39.92 17.75 3.84
C PRO A 444 39.98 18.82 4.90
N ALA A 445 39.29 18.60 6.03
CA ALA A 445 39.32 19.51 7.17
C ALA A 445 40.78 19.90 7.51
N PRO A 446 41.05 21.18 7.74
CA PRO A 446 42.41 21.56 8.21
C PRO A 446 42.70 20.81 9.49
N VAL A 447 43.77 20.09 9.50
CA VAL A 447 44.34 19.46 10.70
C VAL A 447 44.62 20.60 11.68
N PRO A 448 44.16 20.51 12.95
CA PRO A 448 44.52 21.54 13.93
C PRO A 448 46.04 21.62 14.03
N GLU A 449 46.58 22.83 13.87
CA GLU A 449 48.02 23.16 13.87
C GLU A 449 48.63 23.08 15.31
N ASP A 450 47.89 22.64 16.31
CA ASP A 450 48.28 22.65 17.73
C ASP A 450 48.65 21.26 18.29
N ALA A 451 49.16 20.36 17.47
CA ALA A 451 49.84 19.18 17.96
C ALA A 451 51.36 19.26 17.62
N ALA A 452 52.00 20.33 18.05
CA ALA A 452 53.43 20.32 18.21
C ALA A 452 53.77 19.39 19.35
N ILE A 453 54.24 18.21 19.03
CA ILE A 453 54.85 17.29 19.99
C ILE A 453 56.22 17.89 20.32
N ASP A 454 56.36 18.34 21.56
CA ASP A 454 57.68 18.66 22.14
C ASP A 454 58.55 17.40 22.10
N GLU A 455 59.52 17.38 21.19
CA GLU A 455 60.63 16.42 21.23
C GLU A 455 61.60 16.83 22.33
N GLU A 456 61.55 16.19 23.47
CA GLU A 456 62.69 16.16 24.37
C GLU A 456 63.80 15.22 23.83
N PRO A 457 65.08 15.62 23.84
CA PRO A 457 66.15 14.80 23.35
C PRO A 457 66.56 13.75 24.41
N VAL A 458 66.43 12.49 24.08
CA VAL A 458 67.02 11.40 24.88
C VAL A 458 68.41 11.12 24.34
N GLU A 459 69.43 11.47 25.12
CA GLU A 459 70.81 11.06 24.95
C GLU A 459 70.98 9.54 25.15
N GLY A 460 71.68 8.96 24.21
CA GLY A 460 72.67 7.90 24.28
C GLY A 460 72.36 6.61 25.07
N LEU A 461 72.40 5.52 24.31
CA LEU A 461 73.13 4.30 24.76
C LEU A 461 73.45 3.42 23.54
N GLU A 462 74.69 3.02 23.49
CA GLU A 462 75.44 2.32 22.46
C GLU A 462 74.97 0.91 22.11
N SER A 463 75.17 0.59 20.86
CA SER A 463 75.51 -0.68 20.21
C SER A 463 75.53 -1.97 21.03
N ASN A 464 74.92 -2.99 20.51
CA ASN A 464 75.63 -4.24 20.17
C ASN A 464 74.79 -5.08 19.20
N GLY A 465 75.48 -5.47 18.11
CA GLY A 465 74.97 -6.34 17.10
C GLY A 465 74.87 -7.80 17.55
N GLU A 466 74.05 -8.53 16.86
CA GLU A 466 74.39 -9.90 16.42
C GLU A 466 73.36 -10.37 15.40
N SER A 467 73.91 -10.88 14.32
CA SER A 467 73.32 -11.57 13.18
C SER A 467 72.78 -12.95 13.55
N SER A 468 71.70 -13.36 12.93
CA SER A 468 71.56 -14.74 12.40
C SER A 468 70.25 -14.88 11.61
N GLU A 469 70.39 -14.99 10.31
CA GLU A 469 70.07 -16.13 9.44
C GLU A 469 68.62 -16.63 9.43
N GLU A 470 68.08 -16.53 8.22
CA GLU A 470 66.96 -17.32 7.65
C GLU A 470 67.13 -18.86 7.84
N PRO A 471 66.07 -19.65 7.67
CA PRO A 471 65.82 -20.17 6.35
C PRO A 471 64.37 -20.32 5.90
N THR A 472 64.19 -20.08 4.61
CA THR A 472 63.19 -20.55 3.69
C THR A 472 62.84 -22.03 3.82
N GLN A 473 61.55 -22.35 3.67
CA GLN A 473 61.12 -23.62 3.07
C GLN A 473 59.89 -23.41 2.19
N ASP A 474 60.14 -23.62 0.90
CA ASP A 474 59.21 -23.95 -0.15
C ASP A 474 58.57 -25.32 0.12
N VAL A 475 57.28 -25.46 -0.16
CA VAL A 475 56.70 -26.73 -0.69
C VAL A 475 55.56 -26.38 -1.61
N GLU A 476 55.75 -26.73 -2.88
CA GLU A 476 54.79 -26.78 -3.96
C GLU A 476 53.89 -28.03 -3.91
N PRO A 477 53.00 -28.22 -4.91
CA PRO A 477 51.64 -28.73 -4.77
C PRO A 477 51.51 -30.22 -5.14
N ASP A 478 50.44 -30.81 -4.77
CA ASP A 478 50.03 -32.07 -5.37
C ASP A 478 48.58 -32.05 -5.83
N SER A 479 48.51 -32.50 -7.04
CA SER A 479 47.38 -32.76 -7.91
C SER A 479 46.73 -34.12 -7.61
N ASP A 480 45.57 -34.30 -8.24
CA ASP A 480 44.87 -35.52 -8.63
C ASP A 480 43.65 -35.91 -7.77
N ASP A 481 42.59 -36.17 -8.30
CA ASP A 481 42.05 -36.84 -9.44
C ASP A 481 40.62 -37.36 -9.12
N SER A 482 39.76 -37.14 -10.01
CA SER A 482 38.79 -38.08 -10.59
C SER A 482 37.56 -38.62 -9.82
N LEU A 483 36.51 -38.50 -10.58
CA LEU A 483 35.52 -39.52 -11.00
C LEU A 483 34.15 -39.57 -10.28
N SER A 484 33.19 -39.17 -11.11
CA SER A 484 32.02 -39.96 -11.51
C SER A 484 30.97 -40.27 -10.40
N GLY A 485 29.74 -40.13 -10.63
CA GLY A 485 28.84 -40.57 -11.61
C GLY A 485 27.40 -40.56 -11.12
N GLU A 486 26.53 -40.44 -12.08
CA GLU A 486 25.19 -41.02 -12.21
C GLU A 486 24.10 -40.68 -11.18
N GLU A 487 23.08 -39.97 -11.65
CA GLU A 487 21.86 -40.39 -12.40
C GLU A 487 20.75 -40.98 -11.52
N LYS A 488 19.54 -40.42 -11.75
CA LYS A 488 18.17 -40.98 -11.57
C LYS A 488 17.47 -40.79 -10.24
N GLN A 489 16.41 -40.06 -10.09
CA GLN A 489 15.04 -40.15 -10.65
C GLN A 489 14.30 -38.87 -10.32
#